data_083cea6e9738052eb4570eb29f466519
#
_entry.id   083cea6e9738052eb4570eb29f466519
#
_cell.length_a   1.000
_cell.length_b   1.000
_cell.length_c   1.000
_cell.angle_alpha   90.00
_cell.angle_beta   90.00
_cell.angle_gamma   90.00
#
_symmetry.space_group_name_H-M   'P 1'
#
loop_
_entity.id
_entity.type
_entity.pdbx_description
1 polymer ?
#
loop_
_entity_poly.entity_id
_entity_poly.type
_entity_poly.pdbx_seq_one_letter_code
_entity_poly.pdbx_strand_id
1 'polypeptide(L)'
;HPFSSNSQALESQVHFQDLNPAEVLISVAPRKGEHCIRQEDLLEEIEKNKDTLALVMIAGVNHFNGQAFDIETLAGAAHRAGAVAGFDLTHAAGNIELELHNWQVDFACWDTGNYLNSGPGGISGTFIHERHSKDPIVARFFGLDNKSMRTAPILSLAAHKSAIDLFDEIGMSALIHKSQKLTGYMEFIIEELNNNGTHELEIITPRGEKQRGCQLSIIAHNSGKELSNKLIQAGVIVDWLEPHVIRCAPVPMYNSFEDVYRFGEIINKI
;
A
#
# COMPACT_ATOMS: atom_id res chain seq x y z
N HIS A 1 10.58 3.81 -5.44
CA HIS A 1 10.18 3.66 -6.85
C HIS A 1 8.67 3.53 -6.91
N PRO A 2 7.97 4.25 -7.80
CA PRO A 2 6.58 3.93 -8.06
C PRO A 2 6.49 2.47 -8.52
N PHE A 3 5.41 1.80 -8.20
CA PHE A 3 5.15 0.44 -8.70
C PHE A 3 5.20 0.49 -10.23
N SER A 4 5.98 -0.34 -10.89
CA SER A 4 6.25 -0.23 -12.34
C SER A 4 4.96 -0.24 -13.16
N SER A 5 3.94 -0.99 -12.73
CA SER A 5 2.62 -1.02 -13.38
C SER A 5 1.86 0.29 -13.24
N ASN A 6 1.93 0.97 -12.08
CA ASN A 6 1.26 2.25 -11.89
C ASN A 6 1.93 3.36 -12.71
N SER A 7 3.26 3.37 -12.78
CA SER A 7 3.97 4.31 -13.65
C SER A 7 3.59 4.11 -15.12
N GLN A 8 3.58 2.85 -15.58
CA GLN A 8 3.18 2.53 -16.95
C GLN A 8 1.73 2.92 -17.25
N ALA A 9 0.82 2.72 -16.29
CA ALA A 9 -0.58 3.14 -16.42
C ALA A 9 -0.69 4.66 -16.54
N LEU A 10 -0.01 5.42 -15.69
CA LEU A 10 0.02 6.89 -15.75
C LEU A 10 0.65 7.39 -17.05
N GLU A 11 1.80 6.86 -17.44
CA GLU A 11 2.46 7.19 -18.70
C GLU A 11 1.55 6.91 -19.91
N SER A 12 0.87 5.74 -19.93
CA SER A 12 -0.05 5.40 -21.00
C SER A 12 -1.24 6.36 -21.09
N GLN A 13 -1.78 6.80 -19.95
CA GLN A 13 -2.86 7.79 -19.91
C GLN A 13 -2.39 9.17 -20.42
N VAL A 14 -1.18 9.57 -20.04
CA VAL A 14 -0.58 10.82 -20.56
C VAL A 14 -0.41 10.76 -22.06
N HIS A 15 0.12 9.65 -22.59
CA HIS A 15 0.23 9.45 -24.04
C HIS A 15 -1.13 9.42 -24.74
N PHE A 16 -2.15 8.83 -24.11
CA PHE A 16 -3.50 8.82 -24.65
C PHE A 16 -4.11 10.24 -24.80
N GLN A 17 -3.63 11.19 -24.00
CA GLN A 17 -4.00 12.61 -24.08
C GLN A 17 -3.07 13.43 -25.02
N ASP A 18 -2.23 12.78 -25.82
CA ASP A 18 -1.23 13.39 -26.69
C ASP A 18 -0.24 14.31 -25.93
N LEU A 19 0.05 13.98 -24.65
CA LEU A 19 1.00 14.71 -23.82
C LEU A 19 2.31 13.91 -23.66
N ASN A 20 3.39 14.62 -23.32
CA ASN A 20 4.70 14.03 -23.04
C ASN A 20 4.85 13.72 -21.54
N PRO A 21 4.98 12.44 -21.10
CA PRO A 21 5.14 12.09 -19.69
C PRO A 21 6.30 12.81 -18.99
N ALA A 22 7.41 13.05 -19.71
CA ALA A 22 8.58 13.73 -19.14
C ALA A 22 8.31 15.20 -18.77
N GLU A 23 7.26 15.81 -19.34
CA GLU A 23 6.89 17.21 -19.10
C GLU A 23 5.77 17.36 -18.07
N VAL A 24 4.91 16.33 -17.92
CA VAL A 24 3.67 16.45 -17.14
C VAL A 24 3.63 15.52 -15.92
N LEU A 25 4.52 14.51 -15.82
CA LEU A 25 4.59 13.63 -14.66
C LEU A 25 5.72 14.09 -13.73
N ILE A 26 5.36 14.41 -12.49
CA ILE A 26 6.29 14.75 -11.42
C ILE A 26 6.38 13.55 -10.48
N SER A 27 7.58 12.99 -10.34
CA SER A 27 7.83 11.87 -9.44
C SER A 27 8.65 12.33 -8.24
N VAL A 28 8.15 12.05 -7.02
CA VAL A 28 8.88 12.32 -5.79
C VAL A 28 9.55 11.03 -5.32
N ALA A 29 10.82 11.14 -4.96
CA ALA A 29 11.63 10.01 -4.47
C ALA A 29 12.20 10.31 -3.08
N PRO A 30 12.58 9.29 -2.30
CA PRO A 30 13.32 9.51 -1.06
C PRO A 30 14.58 10.32 -1.28
N ARG A 31 15.00 11.11 -0.29
CA ARG A 31 16.29 11.82 -0.32
C ARG A 31 17.45 10.82 -0.35
N LYS A 32 18.61 11.26 -0.84
CA LYS A 32 19.79 10.40 -0.93
C LYS A 32 20.15 9.81 0.45
N GLY A 33 20.19 8.47 0.52
CA GLY A 33 20.48 7.73 1.75
C GLY A 33 19.25 7.48 2.65
N GLU A 34 18.05 7.87 2.20
CA GLU A 34 16.79 7.57 2.88
C GLU A 34 16.01 6.50 2.12
N HIS A 35 15.22 5.71 2.83
CA HIS A 35 14.36 4.68 2.25
C HIS A 35 12.91 5.14 2.13
N CYS A 36 12.53 6.20 2.86
CA CYS A 36 11.17 6.73 2.93
C CYS A 36 11.09 8.12 2.32
N ILE A 37 9.94 8.44 1.72
CA ILE A 37 9.64 9.79 1.25
C ILE A 37 9.16 10.59 2.46
N ARG A 38 9.73 11.76 2.70
CA ARG A 38 9.23 12.66 3.73
C ARG A 38 7.92 13.29 3.28
N GLN A 39 6.97 13.39 4.19
CA GLN A 39 5.67 14.03 3.90
C GLN A 39 5.85 15.49 3.46
N GLU A 40 6.82 16.18 4.06
CA GLU A 40 7.15 17.57 3.75
C GLU A 40 7.58 17.74 2.29
N ASP A 41 8.34 16.78 1.74
CA ASP A 41 8.81 16.84 0.35
C ASP A 41 7.64 16.73 -0.65
N LEU A 42 6.62 15.91 -0.30
CA LEU A 42 5.38 15.82 -1.08
C LEU A 42 4.59 17.13 -1.04
N LEU A 43 4.45 17.72 0.15
CA LEU A 43 3.73 18.97 0.34
C LEU A 43 4.43 20.15 -0.36
N GLU A 44 5.76 20.21 -0.29
CA GLU A 44 6.56 21.21 -1.00
C GLU A 44 6.41 21.09 -2.52
N GLU A 45 6.43 19.86 -3.05
CA GLU A 45 6.29 19.65 -4.50
C GLU A 45 4.86 19.97 -4.99
N ILE A 46 3.82 19.72 -4.19
CA ILE A 46 2.45 20.16 -4.46
C ILE A 46 2.37 21.70 -4.52
N GLU A 47 2.89 22.38 -3.50
CA GLU A 47 2.84 23.84 -3.43
C GLU A 47 3.64 24.51 -4.56
N LYS A 48 4.79 23.97 -4.90
CA LYS A 48 5.67 24.47 -5.97
C LYS A 48 4.99 24.42 -7.35
N ASN A 49 4.14 23.43 -7.57
CA ASN A 49 3.47 23.21 -8.86
C ASN A 49 1.99 23.61 -8.86
N LYS A 50 1.48 24.28 -7.83
CA LYS A 50 0.06 24.56 -7.62
C LYS A 50 -0.66 25.22 -8.80
N ASP A 51 0.04 26.06 -9.56
CA ASP A 51 -0.57 26.81 -10.67
C ASP A 51 -0.83 25.93 -11.92
N THR A 52 -0.23 24.73 -11.98
CA THR A 52 -0.31 23.80 -13.13
C THR A 52 -0.70 22.38 -12.73
N LEU A 53 -0.78 22.10 -11.43
CA LEU A 53 -1.07 20.76 -10.92
C LEU A 53 -2.55 20.40 -11.13
N ALA A 54 -2.80 19.34 -11.86
CA ALA A 54 -4.16 18.86 -12.13
C ALA A 54 -4.55 17.68 -11.22
N LEU A 55 -3.59 16.83 -10.86
CA LEU A 55 -3.83 15.59 -10.12
C LEU A 55 -2.66 15.28 -9.19
N VAL A 56 -2.98 14.93 -7.95
CA VAL A 56 -2.07 14.25 -7.02
C VAL A 56 -2.49 12.78 -6.97
N MET A 57 -1.60 11.87 -7.40
CA MET A 57 -1.84 10.42 -7.37
C MET A 57 -0.73 9.73 -6.57
N ILE A 58 -1.08 9.21 -5.39
CA ILE A 58 -0.11 8.63 -4.44
C ILE A 58 -0.64 7.29 -3.92
N ALA A 59 0.25 6.35 -3.63
CA ALA A 59 -0.12 5.14 -2.90
C ALA A 59 -0.44 5.47 -1.43
N GLY A 60 -1.51 4.91 -0.87
CA GLY A 60 -1.82 5.06 0.55
C GLY A 60 -0.78 4.39 1.44
N VAL A 61 -0.28 3.22 1.00
CA VAL A 61 0.89 2.53 1.58
C VAL A 61 1.85 2.17 0.46
N ASN A 62 3.11 2.53 0.62
CA ASN A 62 4.15 2.20 -0.35
C ASN A 62 4.45 0.69 -0.29
N HIS A 63 4.31 -0.01 -1.41
CA HIS A 63 4.49 -1.47 -1.49
C HIS A 63 5.93 -1.92 -1.22
N PHE A 64 6.94 -1.07 -1.50
CA PHE A 64 8.35 -1.42 -1.38
C PHE A 64 8.84 -1.39 0.06
N ASN A 65 8.58 -0.29 0.77
CA ASN A 65 9.07 -0.07 2.13
C ASN A 65 7.99 -0.13 3.22
N GLY A 66 6.70 -0.28 2.86
CA GLY A 66 5.59 -0.34 3.81
C GLY A 66 5.19 1.01 4.43
N GLN A 67 5.74 2.13 3.94
CA GLN A 67 5.42 3.47 4.44
C GLN A 67 3.96 3.81 4.15
N ALA A 68 3.19 4.15 5.19
CA ALA A 68 1.87 4.74 5.08
C ALA A 68 1.99 6.27 5.03
N PHE A 69 1.19 6.89 4.17
CA PHE A 69 1.12 8.35 4.02
C PHE A 69 -0.11 8.92 4.72
N ASP A 70 -0.02 10.15 5.18
CA ASP A 70 -1.15 10.91 5.70
C ASP A 70 -2.03 11.41 4.53
N ILE A 71 -3.01 10.58 4.20
CA ILE A 71 -3.93 10.79 3.07
C ILE A 71 -4.74 12.08 3.25
N GLU A 72 -5.22 12.37 4.47
CA GLU A 72 -6.01 13.56 4.78
C GLU A 72 -5.22 14.83 4.46
N THR A 73 -3.99 14.91 4.97
CA THR A 73 -3.12 16.08 4.74
C THR A 73 -2.80 16.25 3.26
N LEU A 74 -2.53 15.17 2.54
CA LEU A 74 -2.22 15.20 1.10
C LEU A 74 -3.43 15.58 0.25
N ALA A 75 -4.62 15.06 0.55
CA ALA A 75 -5.84 15.44 -0.13
C ALA A 75 -6.15 16.92 0.08
N GLY A 76 -6.02 17.41 1.32
CA GLY A 76 -6.18 18.84 1.63
C GLY A 76 -5.17 19.73 0.89
N ALA A 77 -3.93 19.30 0.74
CA ALA A 77 -2.90 20.04 -0.02
C ALA A 77 -3.24 20.08 -1.52
N ALA A 78 -3.64 18.95 -2.10
CA ALA A 78 -4.07 18.87 -3.49
C ALA A 78 -5.22 19.86 -3.77
N HIS A 79 -6.23 19.88 -2.91
CA HIS A 79 -7.38 20.78 -3.07
C HIS A 79 -7.01 22.26 -2.94
N ARG A 80 -6.10 22.61 -2.03
CA ARG A 80 -5.59 23.99 -1.94
C ARG A 80 -4.85 24.43 -3.20
N ALA A 81 -4.22 23.49 -3.90
CA ALA A 81 -3.59 23.73 -5.20
C ALA A 81 -4.60 23.68 -6.37
N GLY A 82 -5.90 23.42 -6.12
CA GLY A 82 -6.90 23.28 -7.17
C GLY A 82 -6.84 21.94 -7.92
N ALA A 83 -6.06 20.98 -7.43
CA ALA A 83 -5.87 19.67 -8.03
C ALA A 83 -6.83 18.61 -7.45
N VAL A 84 -7.06 17.56 -8.22
CA VAL A 84 -7.79 16.37 -7.81
C VAL A 84 -6.89 15.46 -6.95
N ALA A 85 -7.42 14.88 -5.88
CA ALA A 85 -6.71 13.95 -4.99
C ALA A 85 -7.12 12.50 -5.24
N GLY A 86 -6.24 11.71 -5.86
CA GLY A 86 -6.43 10.30 -6.14
C GLY A 86 -5.45 9.41 -5.36
N PHE A 87 -5.88 8.22 -4.93
CA PHE A 87 -5.02 7.30 -4.18
C PHE A 87 -5.10 5.86 -4.68
N ASP A 88 -3.94 5.23 -4.81
CA ASP A 88 -3.82 3.78 -4.92
C ASP A 88 -3.80 3.18 -3.50
N LEU A 89 -4.86 2.46 -3.15
CA LEU A 89 -5.03 1.85 -1.84
C LEU A 89 -4.78 0.34 -1.85
N THR A 90 -4.15 -0.19 -2.88
CA THR A 90 -3.85 -1.62 -3.03
C THR A 90 -3.16 -2.23 -1.80
N HIS A 91 -2.26 -1.50 -1.15
CA HIS A 91 -1.60 -1.92 0.09
C HIS A 91 -2.17 -1.26 1.36
N ALA A 92 -3.19 -0.43 1.24
CA ALA A 92 -3.81 0.29 2.35
C ALA A 92 -5.16 -0.30 2.79
N ALA A 93 -6.01 -0.69 1.81
CA ALA A 93 -7.32 -1.25 2.11
C ALA A 93 -7.22 -2.58 2.87
N GLY A 94 -7.85 -2.66 4.04
CA GLY A 94 -7.74 -3.79 4.96
C GLY A 94 -6.47 -3.84 5.82
N ASN A 95 -5.58 -2.86 5.68
CA ASN A 95 -4.27 -2.79 6.35
C ASN A 95 -4.11 -1.60 7.29
N ILE A 96 -4.64 -0.44 6.90
CA ILE A 96 -4.64 0.78 7.73
C ILE A 96 -6.06 1.34 7.83
N GLU A 97 -6.27 2.29 8.74
CA GLU A 97 -7.51 3.04 8.84
C GLU A 97 -7.72 3.92 7.61
N LEU A 98 -8.94 3.92 7.07
CA LEU A 98 -9.31 4.71 5.90
C LEU A 98 -10.64 5.42 6.12
N GLU A 99 -10.64 6.74 6.04
CA GLU A 99 -11.82 7.60 6.15
C GLU A 99 -12.00 8.46 4.88
N LEU A 100 -12.02 7.84 3.71
CA LEU A 100 -11.92 8.48 2.40
C LEU A 100 -12.91 9.63 2.19
N HIS A 101 -14.15 9.46 2.66
CA HIS A 101 -15.17 10.50 2.58
C HIS A 101 -14.84 11.70 3.50
N ASN A 102 -14.47 11.43 4.75
CA ASN A 102 -14.15 12.47 5.73
C ASN A 102 -12.87 13.21 5.33
N TRP A 103 -11.87 12.50 4.79
CA TRP A 103 -10.62 13.07 4.27
C TRP A 103 -10.81 13.78 2.91
N GLN A 104 -12.04 13.80 2.38
CA GLN A 104 -12.37 14.47 1.13
C GLN A 104 -11.57 13.96 -0.07
N VAL A 105 -11.16 12.68 -0.08
CA VAL A 105 -10.52 12.05 -1.23
C VAL A 105 -11.44 12.12 -2.45
N ASP A 106 -10.94 12.47 -3.61
CA ASP A 106 -11.77 12.55 -4.81
C ASP A 106 -12.06 11.17 -5.39
N PHE A 107 -11.02 10.36 -5.55
CA PHE A 107 -11.17 8.96 -5.94
C PHE A 107 -10.04 8.10 -5.36
N ALA A 108 -10.30 6.82 -5.24
CA ALA A 108 -9.31 5.82 -4.88
C ALA A 108 -9.62 4.49 -5.56
N CYS A 109 -8.59 3.66 -5.74
CA CYS A 109 -8.73 2.30 -6.26
C CYS A 109 -7.87 1.33 -5.45
N TRP A 110 -8.31 0.07 -5.38
CA TRP A 110 -7.57 -1.00 -4.72
C TRP A 110 -7.93 -2.38 -5.26
N ASP A 111 -7.03 -3.34 -5.12
CA ASP A 111 -7.39 -4.74 -5.23
C ASP A 111 -7.87 -5.28 -3.87
N THR A 112 -8.53 -6.43 -3.90
CA THR A 112 -9.06 -7.07 -2.69
C THR A 112 -8.32 -8.36 -2.31
N GLY A 113 -7.27 -8.71 -3.04
CA GLY A 113 -6.49 -9.92 -2.80
C GLY A 113 -5.45 -9.77 -1.71
N ASN A 114 -4.78 -8.60 -1.62
CA ASN A 114 -3.64 -8.43 -0.72
C ASN A 114 -4.03 -8.46 0.77
N TYR A 115 -4.85 -7.53 1.22
CA TYR A 115 -5.16 -7.39 2.66
C TYR A 115 -6.63 -7.56 3.00
N LEU A 116 -7.52 -7.58 1.99
CA LEU A 116 -8.95 -7.86 2.18
C LEU A 116 -9.33 -9.34 2.02
N ASN A 117 -8.36 -10.21 1.75
CA ASN A 117 -8.48 -11.67 1.78
C ASN A 117 -9.55 -12.25 0.84
N SER A 118 -9.84 -11.61 -0.29
CA SER A 118 -10.87 -12.08 -1.25
C SER A 118 -10.42 -13.28 -2.09
N GLY A 119 -9.18 -13.73 -1.91
CA GLY A 119 -8.62 -14.88 -2.62
C GLY A 119 -8.18 -14.56 -4.05
N PRO A 120 -7.64 -15.57 -4.75
CA PRO A 120 -7.20 -15.43 -6.15
C PRO A 120 -8.36 -15.06 -7.08
N GLY A 121 -8.15 -14.06 -7.93
CA GLY A 121 -9.20 -13.56 -8.83
C GLY A 121 -10.27 -12.71 -8.14
N GLY A 122 -9.93 -12.15 -6.98
CA GLY A 122 -10.77 -11.18 -6.28
C GLY A 122 -11.11 -9.97 -7.15
N ILE A 123 -12.18 -9.30 -6.79
CA ILE A 123 -12.61 -8.04 -7.46
C ILE A 123 -11.72 -6.87 -7.04
N SER A 124 -11.76 -5.80 -7.81
CA SER A 124 -11.18 -4.51 -7.41
C SER A 124 -12.25 -3.62 -6.79
N GLY A 125 -11.84 -2.74 -5.90
CA GLY A 125 -12.68 -1.68 -5.35
C GLY A 125 -12.32 -0.32 -5.94
N THR A 126 -13.31 0.56 -6.00
CA THR A 126 -13.14 1.96 -6.39
C THR A 126 -14.02 2.83 -5.52
N PHE A 127 -13.44 3.90 -5.00
CA PHE A 127 -14.14 4.97 -4.32
C PHE A 127 -14.17 6.20 -5.23
N ILE A 128 -15.31 6.86 -5.31
CA ILE A 128 -15.47 8.16 -5.94
C ILE A 128 -16.33 9.00 -5.01
N HIS A 129 -15.82 10.18 -4.63
CA HIS A 129 -16.54 11.07 -3.74
C HIS A 129 -17.88 11.52 -4.37
N GLU A 130 -18.94 11.57 -3.59
CA GLU A 130 -20.29 11.91 -4.05
C GLU A 130 -20.39 13.27 -4.73
N ARG A 131 -19.49 14.22 -4.42
CA ARG A 131 -19.43 15.53 -5.10
C ARG A 131 -19.24 15.41 -6.62
N HIS A 132 -18.61 14.31 -7.08
CA HIS A 132 -18.40 14.02 -8.49
C HIS A 132 -19.54 13.22 -9.13
N SER A 133 -20.46 12.66 -8.35
CA SER A 133 -21.55 11.80 -8.85
C SER A 133 -22.52 12.52 -9.78
N LYS A 134 -22.62 13.83 -9.68
CA LYS A 134 -23.49 14.67 -10.49
C LYS A 134 -22.81 15.26 -11.70
N ASP A 135 -21.50 15.06 -11.87
CA ASP A 135 -20.77 15.55 -13.03
C ASP A 135 -21.01 14.65 -14.24
N PRO A 136 -21.70 15.11 -15.29
CA PRO A 136 -21.99 14.30 -16.45
C PRO A 136 -20.74 13.94 -17.27
N ILE A 137 -19.61 14.63 -17.06
CA ILE A 137 -18.34 14.35 -17.72
C ILE A 137 -17.72 13.09 -17.09
N VAL A 138 -17.66 13.01 -15.76
CA VAL A 138 -17.16 11.85 -15.03
C VAL A 138 -18.02 10.62 -15.32
N ALA A 139 -19.34 10.76 -15.35
CA ALA A 139 -20.25 9.66 -15.65
C ALA A 139 -20.04 9.04 -17.05
N ARG A 140 -19.53 9.80 -18.02
CA ARG A 140 -19.25 9.30 -19.38
C ARG A 140 -18.03 8.37 -19.46
N PHE A 141 -17.04 8.54 -18.61
CA PHE A 141 -15.86 7.68 -18.58
C PHE A 141 -16.12 6.32 -17.90
N PHE A 142 -17.10 6.26 -17.01
CA PHE A 142 -17.35 5.04 -16.25
C PHE A 142 -18.20 3.99 -16.96
N GLY A 143 -18.86 4.30 -18.08
CA GLY A 143 -19.65 3.32 -18.83
C GLY A 143 -20.67 2.55 -17.98
N LEU A 144 -21.01 3.06 -16.80
CA LEU A 144 -21.97 2.47 -15.88
C LEU A 144 -23.39 2.71 -16.39
N ASP A 145 -23.73 2.02 -17.47
CA ASP A 145 -25.14 1.76 -17.76
C ASP A 145 -25.63 0.74 -16.71
N ASN A 146 -26.70 1.08 -15.99
CA ASN A 146 -27.37 0.19 -15.02
C ASN A 146 -27.74 -1.20 -15.58
N LYS A 147 -27.56 -1.43 -16.88
CA LYS A 147 -27.72 -2.71 -17.56
C LYS A 147 -26.48 -3.62 -17.44
N SER A 148 -25.31 -3.11 -17.08
CA SER A 148 -24.06 -3.88 -17.01
C SER A 148 -23.95 -4.76 -15.76
N MET A 149 -24.80 -4.59 -14.75
CA MET A 149 -24.87 -5.49 -13.58
C MET A 149 -25.13 -6.97 -13.93
N ARG A 150 -25.57 -7.25 -15.15
CA ARG A 150 -25.80 -8.65 -15.62
C ARG A 150 -24.52 -9.44 -15.88
N THR A 151 -23.36 -8.78 -15.89
CA THR A 151 -22.04 -9.40 -16.13
C THR A 151 -21.12 -9.36 -14.93
N ALA A 152 -21.65 -9.01 -13.73
CA ALA A 152 -20.85 -8.98 -12.51
C ALA A 152 -20.26 -10.37 -12.20
N PRO A 153 -19.00 -10.46 -11.72
CA PRO A 153 -18.34 -11.72 -11.39
C PRO A 153 -18.91 -12.26 -10.06
N ILE A 154 -20.07 -12.90 -10.10
CA ILE A 154 -20.86 -13.29 -8.93
C ILE A 154 -20.05 -14.12 -7.93
N LEU A 155 -19.22 -15.07 -8.39
CA LEU A 155 -18.42 -15.91 -7.49
C LEU A 155 -17.35 -15.10 -6.76
N SER A 156 -16.65 -14.21 -7.46
CA SER A 156 -15.66 -13.32 -6.84
C SER A 156 -16.29 -12.31 -5.88
N LEU A 157 -17.50 -11.82 -6.20
CA LEU A 157 -18.28 -10.97 -5.30
C LEU A 157 -18.72 -11.72 -4.04
N ALA A 158 -19.16 -12.98 -4.17
CA ALA A 158 -19.53 -13.79 -3.02
C ALA A 158 -18.33 -14.08 -2.10
N ALA A 159 -17.16 -14.39 -2.68
CA ALA A 159 -15.92 -14.57 -1.94
C ALA A 159 -15.51 -13.28 -1.22
N HIS A 160 -15.55 -12.15 -1.92
CA HIS A 160 -15.26 -10.85 -1.34
C HIS A 160 -16.22 -10.48 -0.20
N LYS A 161 -17.53 -10.71 -0.40
CA LYS A 161 -18.50 -10.47 0.66
C LYS A 161 -18.19 -11.27 1.92
N SER A 162 -17.88 -12.57 1.77
CA SER A 162 -17.52 -13.41 2.91
C SER A 162 -16.27 -12.92 3.65
N ALA A 163 -15.29 -12.40 2.92
CA ALA A 163 -14.11 -11.79 3.53
C ALA A 163 -14.46 -10.50 4.30
N ILE A 164 -15.25 -9.61 3.70
CA ILE A 164 -15.67 -8.35 4.34
C ILE A 164 -16.55 -8.61 5.58
N ASP A 165 -17.42 -9.61 5.56
CA ASP A 165 -18.22 -10.00 6.72
C ASP A 165 -17.33 -10.32 7.95
N LEU A 166 -16.15 -10.93 7.75
CA LEU A 166 -15.17 -11.16 8.82
C LEU A 166 -14.53 -9.85 9.32
N PHE A 167 -14.24 -8.90 8.44
CA PHE A 167 -13.75 -7.58 8.84
C PHE A 167 -14.79 -6.80 9.64
N ASP A 168 -16.05 -6.87 9.24
CA ASP A 168 -17.16 -6.24 9.97
C ASP A 168 -17.36 -6.85 11.36
N GLU A 169 -17.22 -8.17 11.50
CA GLU A 169 -17.33 -8.88 12.78
C GLU A 169 -16.21 -8.48 13.75
N ILE A 170 -14.98 -8.39 13.28
CA ILE A 170 -13.79 -8.11 14.11
C ILE A 170 -13.59 -6.61 14.34
N GLY A 171 -13.80 -5.82 13.31
CA GLY A 171 -13.56 -4.37 13.26
C GLY A 171 -12.10 -4.01 12.98
N MET A 172 -11.91 -2.99 12.13
CA MET A 172 -10.58 -2.53 11.70
C MET A 172 -9.71 -2.06 12.87
N SER A 173 -10.27 -1.42 13.89
CA SER A 173 -9.51 -0.94 15.06
C SER A 173 -8.81 -2.09 15.80
N ALA A 174 -9.49 -3.22 15.99
CA ALA A 174 -8.92 -4.40 16.64
C ALA A 174 -7.80 -5.03 15.78
N LEU A 175 -8.00 -5.10 14.46
CA LEU A 175 -6.99 -5.59 13.53
C LEU A 175 -5.75 -4.70 13.49
N ILE A 176 -5.91 -3.39 13.45
CA ILE A 176 -4.81 -2.43 13.49
C ILE A 176 -4.02 -2.57 14.78
N HIS A 177 -4.69 -2.66 15.93
CA HIS A 177 -4.03 -2.84 17.22
C HIS A 177 -3.22 -4.16 17.27
N LYS A 178 -3.78 -5.26 16.75
CA LYS A 178 -3.04 -6.53 16.65
C LYS A 178 -1.85 -6.42 15.69
N SER A 179 -2.04 -5.74 14.54
CA SER A 179 -0.99 -5.48 13.56
C SER A 179 0.21 -4.76 14.17
N GLN A 180 -0.03 -3.68 14.93
CA GLN A 180 1.01 -2.93 15.63
C GLN A 180 1.81 -3.81 16.61
N LYS A 181 1.13 -4.69 17.34
CA LYS A 181 1.80 -5.63 18.25
C LYS A 181 2.60 -6.70 17.51
N LEU A 182 2.06 -7.27 16.43
CA LEU A 182 2.74 -8.28 15.63
C LEU A 182 4.00 -7.71 14.96
N THR A 183 3.90 -6.51 14.37
CA THR A 183 5.04 -5.86 13.74
C THR A 183 6.08 -5.41 14.76
N GLY A 184 5.66 -4.88 15.92
CA GLY A 184 6.58 -4.54 17.02
C GLY A 184 7.32 -5.76 17.56
N TYR A 185 6.64 -6.90 17.67
CA TYR A 185 7.27 -8.16 18.08
C TYR A 185 8.25 -8.67 17.01
N MET A 186 7.92 -8.54 15.74
CA MET A 186 8.82 -8.91 14.65
C MET A 186 10.06 -8.01 14.60
N GLU A 187 9.92 -6.70 14.84
CA GLU A 187 11.05 -5.78 14.99
C GLU A 187 11.98 -6.22 16.13
N PHE A 188 11.42 -6.52 17.29
CA PHE A 188 12.19 -7.02 18.44
C PHE A 188 12.99 -8.28 18.07
N ILE A 189 12.38 -9.25 17.40
CA ILE A 189 13.08 -10.46 16.95
C ILE A 189 14.21 -10.14 15.98
N ILE A 190 14.01 -9.25 15.03
CA ILE A 190 15.03 -8.83 14.08
C ILE A 190 16.19 -8.13 14.78
N GLU A 191 15.90 -7.28 15.78
CA GLU A 191 16.93 -6.62 16.59
C GLU A 191 17.76 -7.64 17.40
N GLU A 192 17.12 -8.66 17.99
CA GLU A 192 17.82 -9.73 18.72
C GLU A 192 18.70 -10.57 17.79
N LEU A 193 18.25 -10.87 16.56
CA LEU A 193 19.07 -11.57 15.57
C LEU A 193 20.32 -10.77 15.18
N ASN A 194 20.18 -9.46 15.02
CA ASN A 194 21.32 -8.57 14.75
C ASN A 194 22.29 -8.52 15.96
N ASN A 195 21.75 -8.40 17.18
CA ASN A 195 22.56 -8.36 18.42
C ASN A 195 23.39 -9.64 18.62
N ASN A 196 22.83 -10.78 18.22
CA ASN A 196 23.52 -12.07 18.31
C ASN A 196 24.58 -12.27 17.22
N GLY A 197 24.67 -11.32 16.26
CA GLY A 197 25.67 -11.35 15.18
C GLY A 197 25.43 -12.41 14.12
N THR A 198 24.25 -13.02 14.07
CA THR A 198 23.91 -14.07 13.12
C THR A 198 23.60 -13.47 11.74
N HIS A 199 22.99 -12.28 11.71
CA HIS A 199 22.58 -11.60 10.49
C HIS A 199 22.83 -10.09 10.59
N GLU A 200 22.84 -9.42 9.44
CA GLU A 200 22.85 -7.96 9.34
C GLU A 200 21.58 -7.53 8.58
N LEU A 201 20.49 -7.30 9.34
CA LEU A 201 19.16 -7.03 8.86
C LEU A 201 18.77 -5.57 9.14
N GLU A 202 18.48 -4.81 8.10
CA GLU A 202 18.01 -3.43 8.21
C GLU A 202 16.52 -3.35 7.88
N ILE A 203 15.71 -2.86 8.83
CA ILE A 203 14.29 -2.58 8.60
C ILE A 203 14.18 -1.20 7.97
N ILE A 204 13.69 -1.14 6.71
CA ILE A 204 13.50 0.11 5.97
C ILE A 204 12.06 0.67 6.09
N THR A 205 11.16 -0.09 6.71
CA THR A 205 9.81 0.37 7.02
C THR A 205 9.85 1.37 8.18
N PRO A 206 9.09 2.48 8.14
CA PRO A 206 9.02 3.42 9.25
C PRO A 206 8.56 2.76 10.55
N ARG A 207 9.13 3.19 11.68
CA ARG A 207 8.81 2.62 13.00
C ARG A 207 7.55 3.20 13.64
N GLY A 208 7.09 4.36 13.18
CA GLY A 208 5.91 5.04 13.73
C GLY A 208 4.63 4.25 13.48
N GLU A 209 3.82 4.07 14.52
CA GLU A 209 2.59 3.26 14.46
C GLU A 209 1.59 3.71 13.37
N LYS A 210 1.52 5.02 13.10
CA LYS A 210 0.68 5.60 12.04
C LYS A 210 1.37 5.69 10.67
N GLN A 211 2.66 5.35 10.62
CA GLN A 211 3.46 5.46 9.41
C GLN A 211 3.62 4.14 8.66
N ARG A 212 2.93 3.08 9.11
CA ARG A 212 2.95 1.76 8.49
C ARG A 212 1.68 0.96 8.77
N GLY A 213 1.45 -0.09 7.97
CA GLY A 213 0.52 -1.17 8.25
C GLY A 213 1.24 -2.38 8.84
N CYS A 214 0.79 -3.60 8.48
CA CYS A 214 1.38 -4.86 8.96
C CYS A 214 2.66 -5.29 8.20
N GLN A 215 3.10 -4.55 7.19
CA GLN A 215 4.29 -4.88 6.41
C GLN A 215 5.57 -4.40 7.12
N LEU A 216 6.60 -5.26 7.13
CA LEU A 216 8.00 -4.89 7.36
C LEU A 216 8.83 -5.27 6.16
N SER A 217 9.57 -4.32 5.64
CA SER A 217 10.53 -4.49 4.54
C SER A 217 11.94 -4.49 5.09
N ILE A 218 12.70 -5.52 4.77
CA ILE A 218 13.99 -5.81 5.39
C ILE A 218 15.05 -5.93 4.29
N ILE A 219 16.18 -5.25 4.46
CA ILE A 219 17.39 -5.46 3.67
C ILE A 219 18.28 -6.41 4.45
N ALA A 220 18.69 -7.52 3.84
CA ALA A 220 19.67 -8.44 4.38
C ALA A 220 21.02 -8.17 3.68
N HIS A 221 21.90 -7.39 4.33
CA HIS A 221 23.11 -6.87 3.71
C HIS A 221 24.09 -7.97 3.22
N ASN A 222 24.20 -9.06 3.99
CA ASN A 222 25.17 -10.12 3.70
C ASN A 222 24.62 -11.34 2.95
N SER A 223 23.29 -11.51 2.88
CA SER A 223 22.66 -12.73 2.37
C SER A 223 21.60 -12.50 1.29
N GLY A 224 21.03 -11.31 1.20
CA GLY A 224 20.16 -10.86 0.12
C GLY A 224 19.08 -11.88 -0.29
N LYS A 225 19.04 -12.19 -1.58
CA LYS A 225 18.06 -13.13 -2.18
C LYS A 225 18.24 -14.57 -1.68
N GLU A 226 19.44 -14.95 -1.24
CA GLU A 226 19.68 -16.29 -0.69
C GLU A 226 18.90 -16.51 0.60
N LEU A 227 18.86 -15.51 1.50
CA LEU A 227 18.07 -15.58 2.72
C LEU A 227 16.57 -15.71 2.41
N SER A 228 16.06 -14.94 1.45
CA SER A 228 14.67 -15.07 1.01
C SER A 228 14.34 -16.47 0.51
N ASN A 229 15.21 -17.05 -0.31
CA ASN A 229 15.04 -18.41 -0.83
C ASN A 229 15.06 -19.45 0.30
N LYS A 230 15.97 -19.34 1.26
CA LYS A 230 16.04 -20.24 2.42
C LYS A 230 14.81 -20.14 3.30
N LEU A 231 14.29 -18.93 3.53
CA LEU A 231 13.03 -18.72 4.25
C LEU A 231 11.88 -19.44 3.56
N ILE A 232 11.73 -19.27 2.25
CA ILE A 232 10.66 -19.94 1.47
C ILE A 232 10.81 -21.46 1.55
N GLN A 233 12.04 -22.01 1.42
CA GLN A 233 12.28 -23.45 1.56
C GLN A 233 11.97 -23.97 2.96
N ALA A 234 12.13 -23.14 3.99
CA ALA A 234 11.78 -23.48 5.36
C ALA A 234 10.28 -23.28 5.69
N GLY A 235 9.47 -22.91 4.70
CA GLY A 235 8.01 -22.73 4.83
C GLY A 235 7.56 -21.34 5.28
N VAL A 236 8.46 -20.36 5.28
CA VAL A 236 8.11 -18.94 5.54
C VAL A 236 7.81 -18.27 4.21
N ILE A 237 6.57 -17.87 4.01
CA ILE A 237 6.14 -17.19 2.79
C ILE A 237 6.47 -15.71 2.91
N VAL A 238 7.43 -15.25 2.13
CA VAL A 238 7.88 -13.86 2.03
C VAL A 238 8.00 -13.47 0.56
N ASP A 239 7.95 -12.17 0.27
CA ASP A 239 8.19 -11.67 -1.07
C ASP A 239 9.62 -11.12 -1.20
N TRP A 240 10.23 -11.39 -2.35
CA TRP A 240 11.46 -10.73 -2.76
C TRP A 240 11.15 -9.55 -3.68
N LEU A 241 11.55 -8.36 -3.28
CA LEU A 241 11.46 -7.15 -4.09
C LEU A 241 12.87 -6.75 -4.54
N GLU A 242 13.04 -6.76 -5.86
CA GLU A 242 14.33 -6.33 -6.43
C GLU A 242 14.65 -4.87 -6.08
N PRO A 243 15.90 -4.51 -5.82
CA PRO A 243 17.07 -5.39 -5.99
C PRO A 243 17.47 -6.18 -4.72
N HIS A 244 16.94 -5.88 -3.52
CA HIS A 244 17.51 -6.40 -2.27
C HIS A 244 16.59 -6.40 -1.06
N VAL A 245 15.28 -6.29 -1.25
CA VAL A 245 14.32 -6.23 -0.12
C VAL A 245 13.55 -7.52 0.04
N ILE A 246 13.49 -8.03 1.27
CA ILE A 246 12.59 -9.09 1.72
C ILE A 246 11.38 -8.41 2.36
N ARG A 247 10.20 -8.67 1.83
CA ARG A 247 8.94 -8.14 2.36
C ARG A 247 8.24 -9.19 3.21
N CYS A 248 8.06 -8.89 4.49
CA CYS A 248 7.33 -9.69 5.46
C CYS A 248 6.07 -8.94 5.88
N ALA A 249 4.93 -9.64 5.95
CA ALA A 249 3.69 -9.03 6.38
C ALA A 249 2.92 -9.99 7.32
N PRO A 250 3.12 -9.89 8.64
CA PRO A 250 2.32 -10.65 9.60
C PRO A 250 0.90 -10.06 9.68
N VAL A 251 0.03 -10.52 8.76
CA VAL A 251 -1.34 -10.00 8.61
C VAL A 251 -2.17 -10.36 9.83
N PRO A 252 -2.80 -9.39 10.52
CA PRO A 252 -3.48 -9.62 11.80
C PRO A 252 -4.69 -10.55 11.70
N MET A 253 -5.32 -10.66 10.53
CA MET A 253 -6.49 -11.51 10.33
C MET A 253 -6.17 -13.00 10.55
N TYR A 254 -4.99 -13.47 10.11
CA TYR A 254 -4.66 -14.89 10.14
C TYR A 254 -3.30 -15.24 10.75
N ASN A 255 -2.38 -14.28 10.91
CA ASN A 255 -1.12 -14.55 11.61
C ASN A 255 -1.23 -14.36 13.13
N SER A 256 -0.46 -15.16 13.86
CA SER A 256 -0.34 -15.17 15.31
C SER A 256 1.04 -14.71 15.77
N PHE A 257 1.19 -14.45 17.10
CA PHE A 257 2.50 -14.21 17.69
C PHE A 257 3.42 -15.43 17.60
N GLU A 258 2.84 -16.63 17.59
CA GLU A 258 3.60 -17.88 17.40
C GLU A 258 4.20 -17.95 15.99
N ASP A 259 3.51 -17.47 14.95
CA ASP A 259 4.06 -17.43 13.60
C ASP A 259 5.28 -16.49 13.52
N VAL A 260 5.20 -15.35 14.19
CA VAL A 260 6.31 -14.40 14.27
C VAL A 260 7.48 -14.97 15.10
N TYR A 261 7.19 -15.69 16.19
CA TYR A 261 8.22 -16.41 16.95
C TYR A 261 8.91 -17.48 16.10
N ARG A 262 8.15 -18.29 15.37
CA ARG A 262 8.68 -19.34 14.47
C ARG A 262 9.51 -18.74 13.34
N PHE A 263 9.12 -17.59 12.80
CA PHE A 263 9.96 -16.84 11.86
C PHE A 263 11.34 -16.56 12.44
N GLY A 264 11.40 -16.06 13.67
CA GLY A 264 12.67 -15.81 14.37
C GLY A 264 13.50 -17.08 14.58
N GLU A 265 12.87 -18.18 15.00
CA GLU A 265 13.53 -19.49 15.15
C GLU A 265 14.10 -20.03 13.84
N ILE A 266 13.39 -19.82 12.74
CA ILE A 266 13.82 -20.27 11.41
C ILE A 266 14.99 -19.43 10.92
N ILE A 267 14.86 -18.10 10.95
CA ILE A 267 15.90 -17.21 10.46
C ILE A 267 17.22 -17.35 11.26
N ASN A 268 17.11 -17.66 12.55
CA ASN A 268 18.29 -17.90 13.40
C ASN A 268 19.06 -19.20 13.05
N LYS A 269 18.43 -20.12 12.31
CA LYS A 269 18.99 -21.43 11.94
C LYS A 269 19.58 -21.47 10.53
N ILE A 270 19.29 -20.49 9.68
CA ILE A 270 19.64 -20.46 8.27
C ILE A 270 20.66 -19.40 7.92
#